data_30ff1877090994e030f29d212a05239f
#
_entry.id   30ff1877090994e030f29d212a05239f
#
_cell.length_a   1.000
_cell.length_b   1.000
_cell.length_c   1.000
_cell.angle_alpha   90.00
_cell.angle_beta   90.00
_cell.angle_gamma   90.00
#
_symmetry.space_group_name_H-M   'P 1'
#
loop_
_entity.id
_entity.type
_entity.pdbx_description
1 polymer ?
#
loop_
_entity_poly.entity_id
_entity_poly.type
_entity_poly.pdbx_seq_one_letter_code
_entity_poly.pdbx_strand_id
1 'polypeptide(L)'
;MKSYSIQFALEDWNIKGQVEYKPTADGSFLRASGIGNCLRKQMFNGLKVPYSKYGDVNNMVAREIGNTLHDQVQQALLNYPQYKHVSIETPVELPRYMISGHADAVYTDYNNQVAVVEIKTMRNY
;
A
#
# COMPACT_ATOMS: atom_id res chain seq x y z
N MET A 1 -9.72 27.65 -26.55
CA MET A 1 -9.03 26.33 -26.61
C MET A 1 -8.63 25.98 -25.19
N LYS A 2 -9.22 24.95 -24.59
CA LYS A 2 -8.78 24.47 -23.28
C LYS A 2 -7.44 23.74 -23.51
N SER A 3 -6.38 24.26 -22.92
CA SER A 3 -5.08 23.55 -22.90
C SER A 3 -5.26 22.29 -22.07
N TYR A 4 -5.37 21.15 -22.73
CA TYR A 4 -5.34 19.86 -22.06
C TYR A 4 -3.88 19.56 -21.70
N SER A 5 -3.46 19.98 -20.49
CA SER A 5 -2.14 19.63 -20.01
C SER A 5 -2.15 18.21 -19.44
N ILE A 6 -1.00 17.54 -19.50
CA ILE A 6 -0.78 16.25 -18.85
C ILE A 6 -1.13 16.32 -17.35
N GLN A 7 -0.91 17.48 -16.73
CA GLN A 7 -1.25 17.72 -15.33
C GLN A 7 -2.75 17.54 -15.05
N PHE A 8 -3.65 18.09 -15.90
CA PHE A 8 -5.08 17.89 -15.73
C PHE A 8 -5.51 16.43 -15.87
N ALA A 9 -4.89 15.69 -16.80
CA ALA A 9 -5.15 14.27 -16.94
C ALA A 9 -4.74 13.47 -15.71
N LEU A 10 -3.58 13.80 -15.11
CA LEU A 10 -3.10 13.18 -13.88
C LEU A 10 -3.97 13.54 -12.67
N GLU A 11 -4.42 14.80 -12.58
CA GLU A 11 -5.33 15.24 -11.52
C GLU A 11 -6.67 14.51 -11.60
N ASP A 12 -7.26 14.41 -12.79
CA ASP A 12 -8.53 13.69 -13.01
C ASP A 12 -8.39 12.19 -12.67
N TRP A 13 -7.29 11.57 -13.08
CA TRP A 13 -7.00 10.18 -12.74
C TRP A 13 -6.80 9.98 -11.23
N ASN A 14 -6.09 10.88 -10.55
CA ASN A 14 -5.90 10.86 -9.10
C ASN A 14 -7.24 10.98 -8.36
N ILE A 15 -8.11 11.89 -8.78
CA ILE A 15 -9.43 12.06 -8.20
C ILE A 15 -10.25 10.78 -8.36
N LYS A 16 -10.29 10.20 -9.54
CA LYS A 16 -11.02 8.95 -9.81
C LYS A 16 -10.48 7.79 -8.98
N GLY A 17 -9.15 7.65 -8.88
CA GLY A 17 -8.51 6.61 -8.07
C GLY A 17 -8.75 6.75 -6.56
N GLN A 18 -9.04 7.96 -6.07
CA GLN A 18 -9.35 8.19 -4.65
C GLN A 18 -10.83 7.97 -4.30
N VAL A 19 -11.72 8.09 -5.26
CA VAL A 19 -13.15 7.84 -5.06
C VAL A 19 -13.43 6.34 -4.87
N GLU A 20 -12.61 5.48 -5.45
CA GLU A 20 -12.67 4.05 -5.20
C GLU A 20 -11.99 3.68 -3.87
N TYR A 21 -12.61 4.07 -2.76
CA TYR A 21 -12.21 3.57 -1.45
C TYR A 21 -12.52 2.08 -1.38
N LYS A 22 -11.48 1.25 -1.44
CA LYS A 22 -11.62 -0.18 -1.16
C LYS A 22 -11.65 -0.33 0.37
N PRO A 23 -12.79 -0.76 0.95
CA PRO A 23 -12.81 -1.13 2.36
C PRO A 23 -11.74 -2.19 2.60
N THR A 24 -11.15 -2.21 3.78
CA THR A 24 -10.40 -3.38 4.23
C THR A 24 -11.33 -4.59 4.08
N ALA A 25 -10.88 -5.62 3.36
CA ALA A 25 -11.73 -6.75 2.98
C ALA A 25 -12.35 -7.49 4.16
N ASP A 26 -11.78 -7.31 5.34
CA ASP A 26 -12.12 -7.94 6.61
C ASP A 26 -12.99 -7.10 7.54
N GLY A 27 -13.34 -5.87 7.16
CA GLY A 27 -14.11 -4.95 8.00
C GLY A 27 -13.34 -4.37 9.20
N SER A 28 -12.03 -4.59 9.30
CA SER A 28 -11.23 -4.00 10.37
C SER A 28 -11.12 -2.48 10.24
N PHE A 29 -11.17 -1.79 11.39
CA PHE A 29 -11.13 -0.32 11.42
C PHE A 29 -9.73 0.24 11.23
N LEU A 30 -8.69 -0.52 11.56
CA LEU A 30 -7.32 -0.05 11.59
C LEU A 30 -6.45 -0.83 10.60
N ARG A 31 -5.73 -0.10 9.78
CA ARG A 31 -4.67 -0.67 8.96
C ARG A 31 -3.36 -0.66 9.76
N ALA A 32 -2.60 -1.74 9.70
CA ALA A 32 -1.29 -1.85 10.33
C ALA A 32 -0.36 -0.68 9.91
N SER A 33 -0.37 -0.30 8.63
CA SER A 33 0.39 0.83 8.10
C SER A 33 -0.06 2.20 8.62
N GLY A 34 -1.23 2.28 9.25
CA GLY A 34 -1.76 3.49 9.86
C GLY A 34 -1.40 3.65 11.33
N ILE A 35 -0.86 2.62 11.98
CA ILE A 35 -0.52 2.66 13.41
C ILE A 35 0.54 3.75 13.63
N GLY A 36 0.29 4.60 14.63
CA GLY A 36 1.13 5.77 14.91
C GLY A 36 0.73 7.05 14.18
N ASN A 37 -0.16 6.96 13.18
CA ASN A 37 -0.74 8.12 12.54
C ASN A 37 -1.91 8.71 13.36
N CYS A 38 -2.40 9.88 12.95
CA CYS A 38 -3.53 10.55 13.59
C CYS A 38 -4.75 9.62 13.73
N LEU A 39 -5.13 9.31 14.96
CA LEU A 39 -6.24 8.41 15.26
C LEU A 39 -7.56 8.86 14.63
N ARG A 40 -7.84 10.18 14.65
CA ARG A 40 -9.03 10.75 14.02
C ARG A 40 -9.10 10.45 12.52
N LYS A 41 -7.96 10.55 11.81
CA LYS A 41 -7.87 10.19 10.39
C LYS A 41 -8.17 8.71 10.17
N GLN A 42 -7.64 7.85 11.04
CA GLN A 42 -7.89 6.41 10.93
C GLN A 42 -9.37 6.07 11.20
N MET A 43 -9.99 6.70 12.18
CA MET A 43 -11.42 6.55 12.44
C MET A 43 -12.27 6.98 11.24
N PHE A 44 -11.97 8.13 10.63
CA PHE A 44 -12.70 8.57 9.44
C PHE A 44 -12.51 7.62 8.26
N ASN A 45 -11.32 7.07 8.08
CA ASN A 45 -11.08 6.05 7.07
C ASN A 45 -11.89 4.78 7.34
N GLY A 46 -11.93 4.30 8.58
CA GLY A 46 -12.73 3.14 8.98
C GLY A 46 -14.24 3.36 8.79
N LEU A 47 -14.72 4.57 9.09
CA LEU A 47 -16.11 4.97 8.90
C LEU A 47 -16.44 5.34 7.43
N LYS A 48 -15.48 5.26 6.53
CA LYS A 48 -15.63 5.60 5.10
C LYS A 48 -16.12 7.03 4.85
N VAL A 49 -15.68 7.97 5.69
CA VAL A 49 -16.00 9.39 5.51
C VAL A 49 -15.26 9.91 4.27
N PRO A 50 -15.94 10.56 3.32
CA PRO A 50 -15.31 11.11 2.13
C PRO A 50 -14.19 12.10 2.45
N TYR A 51 -13.13 12.09 1.66
CA TYR A 51 -12.07 13.09 1.80
C TYR A 51 -12.55 14.48 1.40
N SER A 52 -12.22 15.48 2.23
CA SER A 52 -12.52 16.88 1.92
C SER A 52 -11.55 17.50 0.91
N LYS A 53 -10.38 16.93 0.75
CA LYS A 53 -9.36 17.33 -0.22
C LYS A 53 -8.70 16.10 -0.82
N TYR A 54 -8.46 16.15 -2.12
CA TYR A 54 -7.70 15.14 -2.83
C TYR A 54 -6.20 15.37 -2.66
N GLY A 55 -5.42 14.30 -2.77
CA GLY A 55 -3.96 14.38 -2.70
C GLY A 55 -3.37 15.15 -3.88
N ASP A 56 -2.17 15.68 -3.67
CA ASP A 56 -1.39 16.34 -4.70
C ASP A 56 -0.89 15.34 -5.76
N VAL A 57 -0.83 15.79 -7.02
CA VAL A 57 -0.33 15.00 -8.17
C VAL A 57 1.09 14.49 -7.94
N ASN A 58 1.97 15.30 -7.34
CA ASN A 58 3.34 14.88 -7.05
C ASN A 58 3.39 13.70 -6.07
N ASN A 59 2.52 13.70 -5.07
CA ASN A 59 2.38 12.59 -4.12
C ASN A 59 1.82 11.34 -4.80
N MET A 60 0.91 11.51 -5.75
CA MET A 60 0.38 10.41 -6.55
C MET A 60 1.48 9.76 -7.40
N VAL A 61 2.26 10.54 -8.14
CA VAL A 61 3.37 10.04 -8.97
C VAL A 61 4.41 9.33 -8.12
N ALA A 62 4.78 9.90 -6.96
CA ALA A 62 5.70 9.26 -6.03
C ALA A 62 5.17 7.91 -5.53
N ARG A 63 3.87 7.82 -5.25
CA ARG A 63 3.23 6.56 -4.84
C ARG A 63 3.27 5.52 -5.94
N GLU A 64 2.97 5.90 -7.19
CA GLU A 64 3.00 4.96 -8.32
C GLU A 64 4.41 4.46 -8.63
N ILE A 65 5.42 5.32 -8.51
CA ILE A 65 6.83 4.89 -8.60
C ILE A 65 7.13 3.88 -7.48
N GLY A 66 6.69 4.17 -6.26
CA GLY A 66 6.82 3.27 -5.11
C GLY A 66 6.18 1.90 -5.38
N ASN A 67 4.95 1.88 -5.86
CA ASN A 67 4.22 0.65 -6.19
C ASN A 67 4.96 -0.16 -7.26
N THR A 68 5.43 0.49 -8.33
CA THR A 68 6.19 -0.17 -9.40
C THR A 68 7.47 -0.83 -8.87
N LEU A 69 8.20 -0.14 -7.97
CA LEU A 69 9.40 -0.70 -7.36
C LEU A 69 9.08 -1.87 -6.42
N HIS A 70 7.98 -1.78 -5.67
CA HIS A 70 7.47 -2.89 -4.86
C HIS A 70 7.23 -4.13 -5.73
N ASP A 71 6.47 -3.98 -6.81
CA ASP A 71 6.15 -5.07 -7.73
C ASP A 71 7.42 -5.71 -8.30
N GLN A 72 8.41 -4.90 -8.69
CA GLN A 72 9.68 -5.42 -9.21
C GLN A 72 10.46 -6.23 -8.17
N VAL A 73 10.54 -5.73 -6.93
CA VAL A 73 11.22 -6.45 -5.84
C VAL A 73 10.47 -7.73 -5.49
N GLN A 74 9.15 -7.70 -5.42
CA GLN A 74 8.32 -8.88 -5.17
C GLN A 74 8.50 -9.93 -6.26
N GLN A 75 8.55 -9.54 -7.53
CA GLN A 75 8.82 -10.45 -8.64
C GLN A 75 10.23 -11.04 -8.57
N ALA A 76 11.22 -10.25 -8.18
CA ALA A 76 12.59 -10.76 -7.97
C ALA A 76 12.64 -11.81 -6.85
N LEU A 77 11.95 -11.57 -5.74
CA LEU A 77 11.86 -12.52 -4.62
C LEU A 77 11.17 -13.83 -5.03
N LEU A 78 10.05 -13.74 -5.77
CA LEU A 78 9.32 -14.92 -6.26
C LEU A 78 10.17 -15.81 -7.17
N ASN A 79 11.08 -15.21 -7.93
CA ASN A 79 11.95 -15.92 -8.88
C ASN A 79 13.32 -16.27 -8.30
N TYR A 80 13.59 -15.98 -7.03
CA TYR A 80 14.90 -16.24 -6.43
C TYR A 80 15.06 -17.71 -6.02
N PRO A 81 16.00 -18.44 -6.64
CA PRO A 81 16.06 -19.90 -6.51
C PRO A 81 16.53 -20.41 -5.14
N GLN A 82 17.05 -19.52 -4.28
CA GLN A 82 17.49 -19.89 -2.93
C GLN A 82 16.36 -19.87 -1.90
N TYR A 83 15.16 -19.44 -2.28
CA TYR A 83 14.00 -19.50 -1.40
C TYR A 83 13.12 -20.69 -1.76
N LYS A 84 12.74 -21.46 -0.73
CA LYS A 84 11.90 -22.65 -0.88
C LYS A 84 10.44 -22.27 -1.13
N HIS A 85 9.96 -21.27 -0.41
CA HIS A 85 8.63 -20.72 -0.55
C HIS A 85 8.68 -19.20 -0.43
N VAL A 86 7.96 -18.53 -1.30
CA VAL A 86 7.77 -17.08 -1.25
C VAL A 86 6.29 -16.79 -1.41
N SER A 87 5.73 -15.96 -0.55
CA SER A 87 4.40 -15.36 -0.71
C SER A 87 4.52 -13.84 -0.68
N ILE A 88 3.75 -13.16 -1.51
CA ILE A 88 3.68 -11.70 -1.58
C ILE A 88 2.32 -11.21 -1.11
N GLU A 89 2.24 -9.96 -0.65
CA GLU A 89 1.02 -9.35 -0.14
C GLU A 89 0.30 -10.29 0.86
N THR A 90 1.09 -10.88 1.75
CA THR A 90 0.58 -11.88 2.69
C THR A 90 -0.29 -11.21 3.74
N PRO A 91 -1.59 -11.56 3.83
CA PRO A 91 -2.48 -10.94 4.79
C PRO A 91 -2.07 -11.29 6.23
N VAL A 92 -2.11 -10.30 7.09
CA VAL A 92 -1.85 -10.44 8.54
C VAL A 92 -2.97 -9.76 9.31
N GLU A 93 -3.45 -10.42 10.36
CA GLU A 93 -4.57 -9.95 11.16
C GLU A 93 -4.29 -10.10 12.65
N LEU A 94 -4.72 -9.10 13.40
CA LEU A 94 -4.80 -9.12 14.86
C LEU A 94 -6.25 -8.83 15.29
N PRO A 95 -7.14 -9.82 15.22
CA PRO A 95 -8.58 -9.63 15.41
C PRO A 95 -8.92 -9.00 16.75
N ARG A 96 -8.19 -9.37 17.81
CA ARG A 96 -8.37 -8.79 19.17
C ARG A 96 -8.27 -7.27 19.18
N TYR A 97 -7.46 -6.70 18.29
CA TYR A 97 -7.22 -5.25 18.22
C TYR A 97 -7.88 -4.60 17.01
N MET A 98 -8.63 -5.38 16.24
CA MET A 98 -9.23 -4.93 14.98
C MET A 98 -8.20 -4.31 14.03
N ILE A 99 -7.04 -4.96 13.90
CA ILE A 99 -5.94 -4.53 13.04
C ILE A 99 -5.75 -5.54 11.94
N SER A 100 -5.61 -5.06 10.71
CA SER A 100 -5.22 -5.87 9.56
C SER A 100 -4.15 -5.19 8.72
N GLY A 101 -3.46 -5.95 7.93
CA GLY A 101 -2.44 -5.46 7.01
C GLY A 101 -1.96 -6.57 6.08
N HIS A 102 -0.91 -6.24 5.33
CA HIS A 102 -0.24 -7.18 4.45
C HIS A 102 1.26 -7.03 4.69
N ALA A 103 1.95 -8.16 4.75
CA ALA A 103 3.41 -8.17 4.65
C ALA A 103 3.78 -8.15 3.16
N ASP A 104 4.70 -7.28 2.76
CA ASP A 104 5.09 -7.13 1.35
C ASP A 104 5.60 -8.44 0.77
N ALA A 105 6.41 -9.19 1.52
CA ALA A 105 6.73 -10.57 1.20
C ALA A 105 7.05 -11.38 2.47
N VAL A 106 6.83 -12.68 2.39
CA VAL A 106 7.28 -13.67 3.38
C VAL A 106 7.97 -14.78 2.63
N TYR A 107 9.16 -15.17 3.04
CA TYR A 107 9.83 -16.31 2.44
C TYR A 107 10.35 -17.30 3.47
N THR A 108 10.52 -18.53 3.02
CA THR A 108 11.18 -19.60 3.78
C THR A 108 12.39 -20.08 2.98
N ASP A 109 13.54 -20.15 3.60
CA ASP A 109 14.75 -20.72 2.99
C ASP A 109 14.79 -22.25 3.08
N TYR A 110 15.82 -22.85 2.52
CA TYR A 110 15.99 -24.32 2.57
C TYR A 110 16.38 -24.85 3.97
N ASN A 111 16.74 -23.96 4.90
CA ASN A 111 16.96 -24.30 6.31
C ASN A 111 15.67 -24.19 7.14
N ASN A 112 14.53 -23.93 6.49
CA ASN A 112 13.23 -23.67 7.08
C ASN A 112 13.19 -22.41 7.98
N GLN A 113 14.08 -21.46 7.74
CA GLN A 113 14.01 -20.14 8.38
C GLN A 113 12.98 -19.30 7.65
N VAL A 114 12.10 -18.66 8.41
CA VAL A 114 11.06 -17.77 7.88
C VAL A 114 11.50 -16.33 8.07
N ALA A 115 11.39 -15.52 7.04
CA ALA A 115 11.63 -14.09 7.09
C ALA A 115 10.46 -13.31 6.53
N VAL A 116 10.16 -12.18 7.16
CA VAL A 116 9.20 -11.19 6.68
C VAL A 116 9.98 -10.02 6.08
N VAL A 117 9.59 -9.63 4.89
CA VAL A 117 10.21 -8.54 4.14
C VAL A 117 9.24 -7.36 4.08
N GLU A 118 9.72 -6.20 4.44
CA GLU A 118 9.04 -4.92 4.26
C GLU A 118 9.84 -4.08 3.27
N ILE A 119 9.20 -3.65 2.18
CA ILE A 119 9.82 -2.88 1.10
C ILE A 119 9.51 -1.41 1.30
N LYS A 120 10.53 -0.57 1.42
CA LYS A 120 10.37 0.89 1.55
C LYS A 120 11.16 1.60 0.47
N THR A 121 10.48 2.45 -0.27
CA THR A 121 11.12 3.37 -1.18
C THR A 121 11.31 4.72 -0.50
N MET A 122 12.52 5.26 -0.57
CA MET A 122 12.84 6.57 0.00
C MET A 122 13.21 7.53 -1.12
N ARG A 123 12.72 8.76 -1.00
CA ARG A 123 13.15 9.85 -1.85
C ARG A 123 14.33 10.53 -1.15
N ASN A 124 15.52 10.47 -1.78
CA ASN A 124 16.63 11.28 -1.34
C ASN A 124 16.40 12.71 -1.84
N TYR A 125 16.40 13.67 -0.92
CA TYR A 125 16.38 15.09 -1.22
C TYR A 125 17.81 15.63 -1.28
#